data_223413b138eb1be2b69fe3438c56a4f6
#
_entry.id   223413b138eb1be2b69fe3438c56a4f6
#
_cell.length_a   1.000
_cell.length_b   1.000
_cell.length_c   1.000
_cell.angle_alpha   90.00
_cell.angle_beta   90.00
_cell.angle_gamma   90.00
#
_symmetry.space_group_name_H-M   'P 1'
#
loop_
_entity.id
_entity.type
_entity.pdbx_description
1 polymer ?
#
loop_
_entity_poly.entity_id
_entity_poly.type
_entity_poly.pdbx_seq_one_letter_code
_entity_poly.pdbx_strand_id
1 'polypeptide(L)'
;MHYSQLNQAWAELTEPGAPFEIAEIEVRGAPMRSFKNAPPNVRAIWLSTAAFADRDYLVYEDERITYAQAHKQVASIANWMTDRGVVAGDRVAIAMRNYPEWILIYWAGVSVGVAVVGMNAWWTAAEMAYGLADAQPKVVFADEERIGRIEEQPGMLGDALLVAVRTDRLPEGATPWSEVLARGGDLPEVAVDPDADACIFYTSGTTGFPKGAQLTHRGCVSNLFNMMFSGQVQTLATQRATGVAPDPTVAPPIPVTLVTTPLFHVTANNCGAYATTAAGGKMVLMYRWDATAALKLVEREGVTAVSGVPVMARELITHPDFDKYDTSTLVSVGGGGAQLQPDLVAKIDAAVSTARPNTGYGMTETCGIITAVSGDFFVDKPASCGRAMPSFETKIVSDDGQELPPGEPGELWVRGAPVIKGYINRPDATAESITDGWLHTGDVARIDEDGFIFLVDRKKDMVLRGGENIYCAEVEATIHQHASVAECCVFGVPDPRLGEEVGVALVARPGETLTAEILREHLAGLVARHKIPRYVWILDTPLPRNASGKFLKRELRESLKVSDAA
;
A
#
# COMPACT_ATOMS: atom_id res chain seq x y z
N MET A 1 5.49 -10.36 -27.08
CA MET A 1 5.53 -10.82 -25.68
C MET A 1 4.91 -12.21 -25.59
N HIS A 2 5.40 -13.05 -24.68
CA HIS A 2 4.96 -14.46 -24.62
C HIS A 2 3.85 -14.65 -23.57
N TYR A 3 2.66 -14.03 -23.76
CA TYR A 3 1.53 -14.16 -22.84
C TYR A 3 1.01 -15.60 -22.71
N SER A 4 1.17 -16.41 -23.75
CA SER A 4 0.88 -17.86 -23.65
C SER A 4 1.71 -18.56 -22.57
N GLN A 5 2.99 -18.16 -22.37
CA GLN A 5 3.84 -18.69 -21.32
C GLN A 5 3.38 -18.24 -19.92
N LEU A 6 2.89 -17.01 -19.81
CA LEU A 6 2.30 -16.50 -18.58
C LEU A 6 1.03 -17.30 -18.22
N ASN A 7 0.14 -17.57 -19.20
CA ASN A 7 -1.07 -18.35 -18.99
C ASN A 7 -0.76 -19.79 -18.56
N GLN A 8 0.23 -20.43 -19.19
CA GLN A 8 0.67 -21.77 -18.82
C GLN A 8 1.27 -21.81 -17.41
N ALA A 9 2.15 -20.87 -17.07
CA ALA A 9 2.74 -20.76 -15.73
C ALA A 9 1.66 -20.51 -14.67
N TRP A 10 0.67 -19.68 -15.01
CA TRP A 10 -0.47 -19.41 -14.13
C TRP A 10 -1.26 -20.67 -13.82
N ALA A 11 -1.67 -21.42 -14.86
CA ALA A 11 -2.41 -22.65 -14.72
C ALA A 11 -1.64 -23.69 -13.89
N GLU A 12 -0.36 -23.92 -14.20
CA GLU A 12 0.49 -24.87 -13.49
C GLU A 12 0.65 -24.56 -12.00
N LEU A 13 0.83 -23.28 -11.65
CA LEU A 13 1.02 -22.90 -10.26
C LEU A 13 -0.28 -22.92 -9.43
N THR A 14 -1.45 -22.95 -10.08
CA THR A 14 -2.76 -22.90 -9.41
C THR A 14 -3.59 -24.17 -9.54
N GLU A 15 -3.14 -25.18 -10.33
CA GLU A 15 -3.84 -26.43 -10.49
C GLU A 15 -3.90 -27.27 -9.20
N PRO A 16 -4.77 -28.31 -9.13
CA PRO A 16 -4.84 -29.18 -7.97
C PRO A 16 -3.48 -29.83 -7.63
N GLY A 17 -3.05 -29.71 -6.38
CA GLY A 17 -1.75 -30.19 -5.89
C GLY A 17 -0.59 -29.22 -6.07
N ALA A 18 -0.77 -28.10 -6.78
CA ALA A 18 0.24 -27.06 -6.93
C ALA A 18 0.41 -26.20 -5.65
N PRO A 19 1.56 -25.50 -5.51
CA PRO A 19 1.82 -24.68 -4.32
C PRO A 19 0.75 -23.61 -4.04
N PHE A 20 0.14 -23.06 -5.09
CA PHE A 20 -0.89 -22.01 -5.02
C PHE A 20 -2.26 -22.52 -5.46
N GLU A 21 -2.55 -23.81 -5.22
CA GLU A 21 -3.89 -24.38 -5.48
C GLU A 21 -4.97 -23.50 -4.88
N ILE A 22 -5.97 -23.16 -5.71
CA ILE A 22 -7.13 -22.35 -5.30
C ILE A 22 -8.28 -23.28 -4.91
N ALA A 23 -8.88 -22.99 -3.76
CA ALA A 23 -10.12 -23.58 -3.30
C ALA A 23 -11.20 -22.51 -3.17
N GLU A 24 -12.44 -22.89 -3.43
CA GLU A 24 -13.60 -22.09 -3.05
C GLU A 24 -14.00 -22.46 -1.62
N ILE A 25 -14.12 -21.46 -0.77
CA ILE A 25 -14.51 -21.58 0.63
C ILE A 25 -15.64 -20.61 0.95
N GLU A 26 -16.46 -20.95 1.93
CA GLU A 26 -17.45 -20.02 2.44
C GLU A 26 -16.82 -19.08 3.48
N VAL A 27 -16.91 -17.78 3.23
CA VAL A 27 -16.44 -16.73 4.15
C VAL A 27 -17.57 -15.73 4.35
N ARG A 28 -18.02 -15.58 5.58
CA ARG A 28 -19.10 -14.64 5.93
C ARG A 28 -20.36 -14.80 5.07
N GLY A 29 -20.73 -16.06 4.76
CA GLY A 29 -21.93 -16.40 3.99
C GLY A 29 -21.82 -16.19 2.47
N ALA A 30 -20.64 -15.94 1.95
CA ALA A 30 -20.37 -15.84 0.52
C ALA A 30 -19.27 -16.81 0.06
N PRO A 31 -19.38 -17.41 -1.15
CA PRO A 31 -18.31 -18.21 -1.72
C PRO A 31 -17.14 -17.28 -2.10
N MET A 32 -15.94 -17.64 -1.72
CA MET A 32 -14.73 -16.86 -1.98
C MET A 32 -13.56 -17.76 -2.36
N ARG A 33 -12.74 -17.30 -3.31
CA ARG A 33 -11.48 -17.93 -3.65
C ARG A 33 -10.44 -17.69 -2.56
N SER A 34 -9.74 -18.77 -2.18
CA SER A 34 -8.63 -18.74 -1.22
C SER A 34 -7.56 -19.75 -1.59
N PHE A 35 -6.34 -19.52 -1.15
CA PHE A 35 -5.26 -20.49 -1.32
C PHE A 35 -5.43 -21.66 -0.34
N LYS A 36 -5.51 -22.88 -0.86
CA LYS A 36 -5.72 -24.09 -0.06
C LYS A 36 -4.57 -24.39 0.89
N ASN A 37 -3.34 -24.12 0.44
CA ASN A 37 -2.10 -24.43 1.16
C ASN A 37 -1.60 -23.27 2.03
N ALA A 38 -2.36 -22.17 2.12
CA ALA A 38 -1.99 -21.04 2.95
C ALA A 38 -2.08 -21.36 4.44
N PRO A 39 -1.17 -20.85 5.29
CA PRO A 39 -1.30 -20.97 6.74
C PRO A 39 -2.62 -20.33 7.21
N PRO A 40 -3.20 -20.81 8.31
CA PRO A 40 -4.53 -20.38 8.73
C PRO A 40 -4.60 -18.92 9.17
N ASN A 41 -3.50 -18.37 9.67
CA ASN A 41 -3.47 -17.03 10.23
C ASN A 41 -2.06 -16.40 10.20
N VAL A 42 -1.99 -15.11 10.49
CA VAL A 42 -0.75 -14.32 10.48
C VAL A 42 0.23 -14.78 11.57
N ARG A 43 -0.27 -15.31 12.71
CA ARG A 43 0.59 -15.90 13.75
C ARG A 43 1.45 -17.03 13.20
N ALA A 44 0.90 -17.91 12.36
CA ALA A 44 1.64 -19.03 11.77
C ALA A 44 2.81 -18.56 10.90
N ILE A 45 2.67 -17.42 10.21
CA ILE A 45 3.77 -16.78 9.48
C ILE A 45 4.89 -16.38 10.45
N TRP A 46 4.54 -15.68 11.55
CA TRP A 46 5.53 -15.28 12.55
C TRP A 46 6.28 -16.47 13.15
N LEU A 47 5.55 -17.51 13.56
CA LEU A 47 6.17 -18.71 14.15
C LEU A 47 7.16 -19.39 13.21
N SER A 48 6.89 -19.42 11.89
CA SER A 48 7.79 -20.03 10.91
C SER A 48 9.14 -19.33 10.83
N THR A 49 9.24 -18.07 11.21
CA THR A 49 10.47 -17.28 11.14
C THR A 49 11.51 -17.66 12.20
N ALA A 50 11.16 -18.49 13.17
CA ALA A 50 12.12 -19.05 14.13
C ALA A 50 13.28 -19.81 13.44
N ALA A 51 13.06 -20.30 12.22
CA ALA A 51 14.10 -20.90 11.38
C ALA A 51 15.21 -19.94 10.96
N PHE A 52 15.02 -18.62 11.11
CA PHE A 52 15.94 -17.58 10.67
C PHE A 52 16.67 -16.89 11.85
N ALA A 53 16.73 -17.52 13.01
CA ALA A 53 17.12 -16.96 14.31
C ALA A 53 18.36 -16.03 14.26
N ASP A 54 19.41 -16.43 13.53
CA ASP A 54 20.70 -15.71 13.50
C ASP A 54 20.77 -14.59 12.44
N ARG A 55 19.72 -14.42 11.63
CA ARG A 55 19.68 -13.38 10.60
C ARG A 55 19.30 -12.03 11.18
N ASP A 56 19.88 -10.95 10.64
CA ASP A 56 19.39 -9.59 10.87
C ASP A 56 17.95 -9.49 10.35
N TYR A 57 17.05 -8.93 11.16
CA TYR A 57 15.64 -8.72 10.84
C TYR A 57 15.30 -7.25 10.68
N LEU A 58 15.55 -6.44 11.72
CA LEU A 58 15.22 -5.02 11.73
C LEU A 58 16.51 -4.20 11.85
N VAL A 59 16.63 -3.20 10.98
CA VAL A 59 17.72 -2.21 11.00
C VAL A 59 17.10 -0.83 10.99
N TYR A 60 17.46 -0.02 11.99
CA TYR A 60 17.08 1.38 12.09
C TYR A 60 18.27 2.19 12.57
N GLU A 61 18.78 3.11 11.74
CA GLU A 61 20.03 3.82 11.99
C GLU A 61 21.19 2.84 12.28
N ASP A 62 21.71 2.83 13.51
CA ASP A 62 22.78 1.91 13.96
C ASP A 62 22.24 0.72 14.77
N GLU A 63 20.92 0.67 15.01
CA GLU A 63 20.28 -0.42 15.74
C GLU A 63 20.08 -1.63 14.81
N ARG A 64 20.39 -2.83 15.34
CA ARG A 64 20.18 -4.10 14.67
C ARG A 64 19.49 -5.08 15.60
N ILE A 65 18.43 -5.71 15.12
CA ILE A 65 17.69 -6.74 15.84
C ILE A 65 17.64 -7.99 14.97
N THR A 66 18.18 -9.09 15.48
CA THR A 66 18.06 -10.40 14.82
C THR A 66 16.67 -11.00 15.02
N TYR A 67 16.31 -12.02 14.21
CA TYR A 67 15.05 -12.75 14.41
C TYR A 67 14.96 -13.35 15.82
N ALA A 68 16.04 -13.93 16.36
CA ALA A 68 16.05 -14.47 17.71
C ALA A 68 15.75 -13.40 18.77
N GLN A 69 16.32 -12.21 18.62
CA GLN A 69 16.04 -11.09 19.52
C GLN A 69 14.60 -10.60 19.37
N ALA A 70 14.12 -10.51 18.13
CA ALA A 70 12.74 -10.11 17.84
C ALA A 70 11.73 -11.11 18.43
N HIS A 71 11.95 -12.42 18.31
CA HIS A 71 11.10 -13.44 18.94
C HIS A 71 11.00 -13.27 20.45
N LYS A 72 12.12 -12.99 21.13
CA LYS A 72 12.13 -12.72 22.58
C LYS A 72 11.34 -11.47 22.94
N GLN A 73 11.51 -10.38 22.16
CA GLN A 73 10.81 -9.13 22.41
C GLN A 73 9.31 -9.26 22.12
N VAL A 74 8.93 -9.90 21.02
CA VAL A 74 7.54 -10.18 20.66
C VAL A 74 6.86 -11.02 21.74
N ALA A 75 7.52 -12.05 22.27
CA ALA A 75 7.01 -12.86 23.37
C ALA A 75 6.82 -12.03 24.66
N SER A 76 7.78 -11.16 24.98
CA SER A 76 7.69 -10.26 26.13
C SER A 76 6.51 -9.29 26.02
N ILE A 77 6.32 -8.65 24.86
CA ILE A 77 5.21 -7.73 24.60
C ILE A 77 3.87 -8.48 24.71
N ALA A 78 3.76 -9.66 24.12
CA ALA A 78 2.57 -10.50 24.15
C ALA A 78 2.19 -10.89 25.58
N ASN A 79 3.16 -11.35 26.39
CA ASN A 79 2.97 -11.68 27.79
C ASN A 79 2.56 -10.46 28.62
N TRP A 80 3.20 -9.30 28.38
CA TRP A 80 2.87 -8.07 29.09
C TRP A 80 1.42 -7.64 28.83
N MET A 81 0.95 -7.74 27.59
CA MET A 81 -0.44 -7.46 27.23
C MET A 81 -1.40 -8.44 27.91
N THR A 82 -1.09 -9.74 27.85
CA THR A 82 -1.94 -10.79 28.43
C THR A 82 -2.06 -10.64 29.95
N ASP A 83 -0.97 -10.31 30.67
CA ASP A 83 -0.97 -10.06 32.13
C ASP A 83 -1.90 -8.88 32.51
N ARG A 84 -2.16 -7.97 31.57
CA ARG A 84 -3.06 -6.82 31.76
C ARG A 84 -4.49 -7.07 31.24
N GLY A 85 -4.82 -8.33 31.01
CA GLY A 85 -6.16 -8.75 30.62
C GLY A 85 -6.52 -8.45 29.17
N VAL A 86 -5.51 -8.24 28.29
CA VAL A 86 -5.74 -8.18 26.84
C VAL A 86 -5.92 -9.61 26.33
N VAL A 87 -7.03 -9.87 25.64
CA VAL A 87 -7.42 -11.20 25.13
C VAL A 87 -7.70 -11.15 23.62
N ALA A 88 -7.79 -12.31 22.99
CA ALA A 88 -8.15 -12.41 21.57
C ALA A 88 -9.46 -11.67 21.28
N GLY A 89 -9.48 -10.90 20.20
CA GLY A 89 -10.59 -10.03 19.80
C GLY A 89 -10.53 -8.61 20.37
N ASP A 90 -9.69 -8.35 21.35
CA ASP A 90 -9.40 -6.98 21.79
C ASP A 90 -8.62 -6.20 20.74
N ARG A 91 -8.45 -4.90 20.95
CA ARG A 91 -7.69 -4.01 20.10
C ARG A 91 -6.54 -3.35 20.84
N VAL A 92 -5.40 -3.22 20.15
CA VAL A 92 -4.27 -2.42 20.63
C VAL A 92 -3.86 -1.44 19.54
N ALA A 93 -3.57 -0.20 19.91
CA ALA A 93 -3.20 0.84 18.96
C ALA A 93 -1.69 1.08 18.94
N ILE A 94 -1.14 1.28 17.74
CA ILE A 94 0.24 1.70 17.52
C ILE A 94 0.21 3.10 16.92
N ALA A 95 0.63 4.09 17.71
CA ALA A 95 0.70 5.50 17.34
C ALA A 95 2.15 5.94 17.29
N MET A 96 2.88 5.56 16.23
CA MET A 96 4.29 5.91 16.05
C MET A 96 4.72 5.88 14.59
N ARG A 97 5.90 6.41 14.31
CA ARG A 97 6.56 6.33 13.01
C ARG A 97 7.14 4.95 12.75
N ASN A 98 7.89 4.81 11.65
CA ASN A 98 8.54 3.56 11.27
C ASN A 98 9.73 3.26 12.19
N TYR A 99 9.46 2.64 13.31
CA TYR A 99 10.46 2.15 14.26
C TYR A 99 10.44 0.62 14.36
N PRO A 100 11.51 -0.03 14.80
CA PRO A 100 11.51 -1.46 15.09
C PRO A 100 10.37 -1.90 16.00
N GLU A 101 10.05 -1.08 17.01
CA GLU A 101 8.98 -1.34 17.98
C GLU A 101 7.62 -1.48 17.31
N TRP A 102 7.35 -0.74 16.22
CA TRP A 102 6.11 -0.87 15.46
C TRP A 102 5.90 -2.31 14.98
N ILE A 103 6.94 -2.90 14.38
CA ILE A 103 6.94 -4.27 13.87
C ILE A 103 6.82 -5.29 15.00
N LEU A 104 7.56 -5.09 16.09
CA LEU A 104 7.54 -6.01 17.25
C LEU A 104 6.18 -6.04 17.92
N ILE A 105 5.56 -4.87 18.14
CA ILE A 105 4.21 -4.75 18.71
C ILE A 105 3.18 -5.37 17.77
N TYR A 106 3.32 -5.16 16.46
CA TYR A 106 2.43 -5.74 15.46
C TYR A 106 2.44 -7.27 15.54
N TRP A 107 3.62 -7.90 15.49
CA TRP A 107 3.74 -9.36 15.59
C TRP A 107 3.27 -9.90 16.94
N ALA A 108 3.48 -9.18 18.02
CA ALA A 108 2.96 -9.56 19.34
C ALA A 108 1.43 -9.56 19.36
N GLY A 109 0.78 -8.49 18.89
CA GLY A 109 -0.67 -8.37 18.84
C GLY A 109 -1.32 -9.48 18.02
N VAL A 110 -0.92 -9.62 16.75
CA VAL A 110 -1.49 -10.66 15.87
C VAL A 110 -1.20 -12.08 16.37
N SER A 111 -0.13 -12.27 17.14
CA SER A 111 0.22 -13.58 17.69
C SER A 111 -0.66 -14.01 18.85
N VAL A 112 -1.31 -13.08 19.53
CA VAL A 112 -2.28 -13.38 20.61
C VAL A 112 -3.73 -13.13 20.20
N GLY A 113 -3.97 -12.95 18.89
CA GLY A 113 -5.32 -12.79 18.32
C GLY A 113 -5.96 -11.43 18.57
N VAL A 114 -5.14 -10.42 18.84
CA VAL A 114 -5.56 -9.03 19.05
C VAL A 114 -5.54 -8.29 17.72
N ALA A 115 -6.56 -7.49 17.45
CA ALA A 115 -6.59 -6.60 16.29
C ALA A 115 -5.65 -5.40 16.50
N VAL A 116 -4.62 -5.28 15.68
CA VAL A 116 -3.67 -4.17 15.76
C VAL A 116 -4.19 -2.97 14.99
N VAL A 117 -4.42 -1.86 15.68
CA VAL A 117 -4.90 -0.60 15.08
C VAL A 117 -3.70 0.27 14.72
N GLY A 118 -3.45 0.42 13.43
CA GLY A 118 -2.42 1.32 12.93
C GLY A 118 -2.92 2.77 12.89
N MET A 119 -2.50 3.58 13.87
CA MET A 119 -2.85 4.99 13.91
C MET A 119 -1.98 5.77 12.93
N ASN A 120 -2.59 6.64 12.14
CA ASN A 120 -1.81 7.51 11.27
C ASN A 120 -0.94 8.47 12.09
N ALA A 121 0.37 8.28 12.02
CA ALA A 121 1.34 9.05 12.79
C ALA A 121 1.39 10.56 12.45
N TRP A 122 0.67 11.00 11.42
CA TRP A 122 0.59 12.41 11.03
C TRP A 122 -0.73 13.07 11.42
N TRP A 123 -1.66 12.32 11.99
CA TRP A 123 -2.91 12.88 12.49
C TRP A 123 -2.66 13.97 13.53
N THR A 124 -3.47 15.00 13.49
CA THR A 124 -3.59 16.00 14.56
C THR A 124 -4.13 15.35 15.83
N ALA A 125 -4.05 16.06 16.95
CA ALA A 125 -4.63 15.59 18.22
C ALA A 125 -6.13 15.28 18.08
N ALA A 126 -6.90 16.10 17.36
CA ALA A 126 -8.33 15.88 17.14
C ALA A 126 -8.64 14.64 16.28
N GLU A 127 -7.87 14.41 15.21
CA GLU A 127 -8.02 13.20 14.37
C GLU A 127 -7.62 11.93 15.14
N MET A 128 -6.58 12.03 15.97
CA MET A 128 -6.12 10.93 16.80
C MET A 128 -7.14 10.58 17.88
N ALA A 129 -7.78 11.59 18.49
CA ALA A 129 -8.87 11.40 19.44
C ALA A 129 -10.06 10.69 18.78
N TYR A 130 -10.43 11.09 17.55
CA TYR A 130 -11.46 10.38 16.79
C TYR A 130 -11.10 8.91 16.57
N GLY A 131 -9.89 8.63 16.09
CA GLY A 131 -9.46 7.27 15.81
C GLY A 131 -9.42 6.38 17.07
N LEU A 132 -8.98 6.92 18.22
CA LEU A 132 -8.98 6.20 19.51
C LEU A 132 -10.39 5.96 20.03
N ALA A 133 -11.28 6.94 19.92
CA ALA A 133 -12.68 6.80 20.32
C ALA A 133 -13.44 5.78 19.46
N ASP A 134 -13.14 5.71 18.16
CA ASP A 134 -13.71 4.75 17.23
C ASP A 134 -13.15 3.34 17.44
N ALA A 135 -11.82 3.20 17.55
CA ALA A 135 -11.16 1.91 17.73
C ALA A 135 -11.30 1.34 19.15
N GLN A 136 -11.39 2.17 20.18
CA GLN A 136 -11.46 1.77 21.60
C GLN A 136 -10.40 0.72 21.98
N PRO A 137 -9.10 1.00 21.79
CA PRO A 137 -8.05 0.04 22.13
C PRO A 137 -7.89 -0.11 23.65
N LYS A 138 -7.48 -1.29 24.12
CA LYS A 138 -7.11 -1.51 25.54
C LYS A 138 -5.72 -0.95 25.86
N VAL A 139 -4.82 -0.90 24.89
CA VAL A 139 -3.46 -0.38 25.04
C VAL A 139 -3.14 0.51 23.86
N VAL A 140 -2.47 1.62 24.11
CA VAL A 140 -1.91 2.52 23.11
C VAL A 140 -0.39 2.55 23.28
N PHE A 141 0.35 2.11 22.27
CA PHE A 141 1.79 2.27 22.21
C PHE A 141 2.09 3.53 21.40
N ALA A 142 2.74 4.52 22.01
CA ALA A 142 2.97 5.81 21.39
C ALA A 142 4.41 6.28 21.54
N ASP A 143 4.97 6.90 20.49
CA ASP A 143 6.25 7.59 20.53
C ASP A 143 6.07 9.02 21.09
N GLU A 144 7.20 9.70 21.35
CA GLU A 144 7.23 11.00 22.01
C GLU A 144 6.32 12.03 21.36
N GLU A 145 6.34 12.18 20.02
CA GLU A 145 5.51 13.14 19.30
C GLU A 145 4.02 12.84 19.45
N ARG A 146 3.63 11.54 19.40
CA ARG A 146 2.22 11.13 19.56
C ARG A 146 1.77 11.20 21.00
N ILE A 147 2.66 10.98 21.96
CA ILE A 147 2.40 11.25 23.39
C ILE A 147 2.07 12.74 23.58
N GLY A 148 2.84 13.65 22.98
CA GLY A 148 2.53 15.07 23.03
C GLY A 148 1.11 15.40 22.54
N ARG A 149 0.66 14.79 21.44
CA ARG A 149 -0.72 14.96 20.93
C ARG A 149 -1.78 14.37 21.85
N ILE A 150 -1.48 13.27 22.57
CA ILE A 150 -2.38 12.69 23.57
C ILE A 150 -2.54 13.67 24.74
N GLU A 151 -1.48 14.32 25.18
CA GLU A 151 -1.51 15.31 26.27
C GLU A 151 -2.22 16.62 25.89
N GLU A 152 -2.21 17.00 24.61
CA GLU A 152 -2.97 18.17 24.11
C GLU A 152 -4.49 18.00 24.32
N GLN A 153 -5.01 16.79 24.41
CA GLN A 153 -6.43 16.52 24.56
C GLN A 153 -6.70 15.53 25.70
N PRO A 154 -6.81 16.01 26.95
CA PRO A 154 -7.08 15.19 28.12
C PRO A 154 -8.33 14.31 27.94
N GLY A 155 -8.22 13.03 28.36
CA GLY A 155 -9.31 12.06 28.21
C GLY A 155 -9.34 11.32 26.86
N MET A 156 -8.46 11.64 25.93
CA MET A 156 -8.36 10.96 24.63
C MET A 156 -8.18 9.44 24.75
N LEU A 157 -7.45 8.98 25.75
CA LEU A 157 -7.17 7.55 25.98
C LEU A 157 -8.38 6.77 26.53
N GLY A 158 -9.34 7.45 27.18
CA GLY A 158 -10.38 6.76 27.95
C GLY A 158 -9.75 5.84 29.01
N ASP A 159 -10.12 4.55 28.97
CA ASP A 159 -9.59 3.53 29.89
C ASP A 159 -8.33 2.80 29.32
N ALA A 160 -7.82 3.21 28.16
CA ALA A 160 -6.67 2.56 27.55
C ALA A 160 -5.37 2.81 28.32
N LEU A 161 -4.57 1.77 28.49
CA LEU A 161 -3.23 1.88 29.03
C LEU A 161 -2.31 2.55 28.00
N LEU A 162 -1.47 3.50 28.44
CA LEU A 162 -0.44 4.11 27.59
C LEU A 162 0.90 3.43 27.84
N VAL A 163 1.56 3.02 26.76
CA VAL A 163 2.96 2.59 26.77
C VAL A 163 3.79 3.64 26.04
N ALA A 164 4.75 4.21 26.74
CA ALA A 164 5.66 5.23 26.21
C ALA A 164 6.86 4.57 25.53
N VAL A 165 6.99 4.84 24.21
CA VAL A 165 8.02 4.27 23.34
C VAL A 165 8.91 5.39 22.81
N ARG A 166 10.23 5.21 22.80
CA ARG A 166 11.21 6.19 22.27
C ARG A 166 10.99 7.61 22.80
N THR A 167 10.91 7.71 24.11
CA THR A 167 10.83 9.00 24.82
C THR A 167 11.67 8.94 26.09
N ASP A 168 12.35 10.04 26.39
CA ASP A 168 13.08 10.22 27.64
C ASP A 168 12.17 10.69 28.77
N ARG A 169 10.95 11.18 28.43
CA ARG A 169 9.95 11.67 29.36
C ARG A 169 8.82 10.64 29.50
N LEU A 170 8.65 10.12 30.72
CA LEU A 170 7.53 9.24 31.01
C LEU A 170 6.31 10.07 31.46
N PRO A 171 5.20 10.09 30.69
CA PRO A 171 3.95 10.71 31.14
C PRO A 171 3.39 10.05 32.39
N GLU A 172 2.62 10.80 33.17
CA GLU A 172 1.95 10.28 34.37
C GLU A 172 1.01 9.10 33.98
N GLY A 173 1.13 7.99 34.70
CA GLY A 173 0.34 6.78 34.46
C GLY A 173 0.76 5.94 33.24
N ALA A 174 1.75 6.39 32.47
CA ALA A 174 2.26 5.60 31.36
C ALA A 174 3.25 4.52 31.81
N THR A 175 3.25 3.39 31.10
CA THR A 175 4.25 2.33 31.27
C THR A 175 5.46 2.59 30.37
N PRO A 176 6.69 2.52 30.90
CA PRO A 176 7.87 2.66 30.06
C PRO A 176 8.09 1.41 29.20
N TRP A 177 8.58 1.59 27.96
CA TRP A 177 8.88 0.49 27.04
C TRP A 177 9.81 -0.59 27.64
N SER A 178 10.77 -0.16 28.46
CA SER A 178 11.70 -1.07 29.16
C SER A 178 10.99 -2.06 30.09
N GLU A 179 9.88 -1.67 30.74
CA GLU A 179 9.07 -2.56 31.58
C GLU A 179 8.39 -3.63 30.73
N VAL A 180 7.87 -3.24 29.56
CA VAL A 180 7.24 -4.18 28.62
C VAL A 180 8.25 -5.24 28.18
N LEU A 181 9.47 -4.83 27.82
CA LEU A 181 10.54 -5.76 27.41
C LEU A 181 11.10 -6.60 28.58
N ALA A 182 11.08 -6.10 29.79
CA ALA A 182 11.57 -6.83 30.96
C ALA A 182 10.64 -7.98 31.39
N ARG A 183 9.38 -8.03 30.90
CA ARG A 183 8.42 -9.09 31.24
C ARG A 183 8.97 -10.49 30.88
N GLY A 184 9.59 -10.63 29.70
CA GLY A 184 10.14 -11.89 29.21
C GLY A 184 9.09 -13.02 29.06
N GLY A 185 9.58 -14.25 29.02
CA GLY A 185 8.77 -15.46 28.86
C GLY A 185 8.62 -15.93 27.42
N ASP A 186 8.03 -17.11 27.23
CA ASP A 186 7.73 -17.68 25.92
C ASP A 186 6.44 -17.07 25.35
N LEU A 187 6.31 -17.09 24.03
CA LEU A 187 5.12 -16.58 23.36
C LEU A 187 3.88 -17.40 23.78
N PRO A 188 2.80 -16.75 24.28
CA PRO A 188 1.61 -17.47 24.74
C PRO A 188 1.00 -18.34 23.64
N GLU A 189 0.53 -19.54 24.03
CA GLU A 189 -0.26 -20.40 23.12
C GLU A 189 -1.69 -19.88 23.05
N VAL A 190 -2.10 -19.42 21.88
CA VAL A 190 -3.44 -18.89 21.62
C VAL A 190 -3.95 -19.44 20.30
N ALA A 191 -5.19 -19.92 20.28
CA ALA A 191 -5.90 -20.23 19.04
C ALA A 191 -6.35 -18.91 18.39
N VAL A 192 -5.89 -18.67 17.17
CA VAL A 192 -6.23 -17.47 16.41
C VAL A 192 -7.15 -17.85 15.25
N ASP A 193 -8.38 -17.33 15.27
CA ASP A 193 -9.36 -17.56 14.23
C ASP A 193 -8.91 -16.88 12.93
N PRO A 194 -8.89 -17.59 11.79
CA PRO A 194 -8.56 -17.01 10.48
C PRO A 194 -9.41 -15.80 10.09
N ASP A 195 -10.66 -15.76 10.48
CA ASP A 195 -11.62 -14.70 10.13
C ASP A 195 -11.76 -13.61 11.21
N ALA A 196 -10.98 -13.70 12.30
CA ALA A 196 -10.80 -12.59 13.24
C ALA A 196 -9.99 -11.46 12.61
N ASP A 197 -10.15 -10.26 13.16
CA ASP A 197 -9.42 -9.07 12.74
C ASP A 197 -7.93 -9.20 13.12
N ALA A 198 -7.03 -9.18 12.13
CA ALA A 198 -5.59 -9.10 12.37
C ALA A 198 -5.16 -7.64 12.61
N CYS A 199 -5.67 -6.74 11.80
CA CYS A 199 -5.39 -5.32 11.94
C CYS A 199 -6.55 -4.45 11.44
N ILE A 200 -6.56 -3.21 11.93
CA ILE A 200 -7.50 -2.17 11.52
C ILE A 200 -6.68 -0.98 11.03
N PHE A 201 -6.81 -0.65 9.75
CA PHE A 201 -6.14 0.50 9.16
C PHE A 201 -7.16 1.52 8.67
N TYR A 202 -6.92 2.78 9.00
CA TYR A 202 -7.81 3.86 8.66
C TYR A 202 -7.58 4.37 7.25
N THR A 203 -8.66 4.43 6.46
CA THR A 203 -8.65 4.99 5.12
C THR A 203 -9.17 6.42 5.14
N SER A 204 -8.61 7.27 4.31
CA SER A 204 -9.12 8.63 4.10
C SER A 204 -10.47 8.55 3.38
N GLY A 205 -11.55 8.56 4.14
CA GLY A 205 -12.91 8.61 3.58
C GLY A 205 -13.15 9.90 2.81
N THR A 206 -13.87 9.80 1.70
CA THR A 206 -14.27 10.98 0.89
C THR A 206 -15.36 11.83 1.55
N THR A 207 -15.96 11.34 2.64
CA THR A 207 -17.14 11.93 3.31
C THR A 207 -16.84 12.56 4.67
N GLY A 208 -15.58 12.85 5.01
CA GLY A 208 -15.22 13.49 6.28
C GLY A 208 -14.20 12.68 7.09
N PHE A 209 -14.65 11.94 8.11
CA PHE A 209 -13.75 11.19 9.00
C PHE A 209 -13.23 9.90 8.37
N PRO A 210 -11.98 9.50 8.67
CA PRO A 210 -11.42 8.23 8.24
C PRO A 210 -12.25 7.03 8.73
N LYS A 211 -12.31 5.95 7.92
CA LYS A 211 -12.98 4.70 8.26
C LYS A 211 -11.95 3.62 8.57
N GLY A 212 -12.11 2.93 9.70
CA GLY A 212 -11.22 1.82 10.08
C GLY A 212 -11.62 0.53 9.36
N ALA A 213 -10.87 0.14 8.36
CA ALA A 213 -11.06 -1.11 7.63
C ALA A 213 -10.58 -2.30 8.47
N GLN A 214 -11.40 -3.35 8.60
CA GLN A 214 -11.11 -4.55 9.39
C GLN A 214 -10.50 -5.64 8.50
N LEU A 215 -9.18 -5.80 8.56
CA LEU A 215 -8.41 -6.77 7.80
C LEU A 215 -8.32 -8.08 8.60
N THR A 216 -8.81 -9.18 8.04
CA THR A 216 -8.78 -10.48 8.72
C THR A 216 -7.42 -11.17 8.58
N HIS A 217 -7.11 -12.10 9.50
CA HIS A 217 -5.91 -12.93 9.39
C HIS A 217 -5.89 -13.69 8.05
N ARG A 218 -7.00 -14.28 7.63
CA ARG A 218 -7.14 -14.95 6.32
C ARG A 218 -6.85 -14.02 5.16
N GLY A 219 -7.42 -12.81 5.18
CA GLY A 219 -7.20 -11.81 4.13
C GLY A 219 -5.73 -11.39 4.02
N CYS A 220 -5.08 -11.13 5.15
CA CYS A 220 -3.67 -10.78 5.22
C CYS A 220 -2.75 -11.90 4.70
N VAL A 221 -3.03 -13.14 5.08
CA VAL A 221 -2.29 -14.32 4.58
C VAL A 221 -2.51 -14.51 3.08
N SER A 222 -3.75 -14.37 2.61
CA SER A 222 -4.06 -14.48 1.17
C SER A 222 -3.33 -13.41 0.35
N ASN A 223 -3.20 -12.17 0.88
CA ASN A 223 -2.39 -11.14 0.24
C ASN A 223 -0.91 -11.54 0.14
N LEU A 224 -0.32 -12.09 1.19
CA LEU A 224 1.06 -12.60 1.15
C LEU A 224 1.23 -13.66 0.05
N PHE A 225 0.28 -14.60 -0.04
CA PHE A 225 0.31 -15.64 -1.06
C PHE A 225 0.12 -15.08 -2.48
N ASN A 226 -0.71 -14.07 -2.67
CA ASN A 226 -0.82 -13.33 -3.94
C ASN A 226 0.53 -12.74 -4.37
N MET A 227 1.26 -12.14 -3.44
CA MET A 227 2.58 -11.55 -3.74
C MET A 227 3.62 -12.62 -4.07
N MET A 228 3.66 -13.72 -3.32
CA MET A 228 4.53 -14.87 -3.60
C MET A 228 4.21 -15.49 -4.97
N PHE A 229 2.93 -15.68 -5.26
CA PHE A 229 2.46 -16.17 -6.55
C PHE A 229 2.90 -15.24 -7.68
N SER A 230 2.69 -13.94 -7.55
CA SER A 230 3.09 -12.95 -8.56
C SER A 230 4.58 -13.03 -8.91
N GLY A 231 5.45 -13.16 -7.92
CA GLY A 231 6.88 -13.36 -8.14
C GLY A 231 7.19 -14.65 -8.88
N GLN A 232 6.59 -15.77 -8.45
CA GLN A 232 6.87 -17.09 -9.03
C GLN A 232 6.31 -17.25 -10.45
N VAL A 233 5.08 -16.78 -10.71
CA VAL A 233 4.46 -16.92 -12.03
C VAL A 233 5.23 -16.14 -13.10
N GLN A 234 5.70 -14.95 -12.78
CA GLN A 234 6.46 -14.13 -13.74
C GLN A 234 7.86 -14.70 -13.97
N THR A 235 8.51 -15.19 -12.92
CA THR A 235 9.80 -15.89 -13.05
C THR A 235 9.66 -17.11 -13.95
N LEU A 236 8.67 -17.98 -13.71
CA LEU A 236 8.43 -19.19 -14.50
C LEU A 236 8.07 -18.86 -15.96
N ALA A 237 7.24 -17.84 -16.18
CA ALA A 237 6.88 -17.38 -17.52
C ALA A 237 8.09 -16.85 -18.30
N THR A 238 8.95 -16.07 -17.64
CA THR A 238 10.18 -15.52 -18.24
C THR A 238 11.17 -16.65 -18.57
N GLN A 239 11.37 -17.62 -17.68
CA GLN A 239 12.21 -18.79 -17.95
C GLN A 239 11.76 -19.56 -19.18
N ARG A 240 10.45 -19.78 -19.32
CA ARG A 240 9.88 -20.49 -20.48
C ARG A 240 10.04 -19.67 -21.77
N ALA A 241 9.86 -18.36 -21.68
CA ALA A 241 9.99 -17.47 -22.84
C ALA A 241 11.43 -17.36 -23.34
N THR A 242 12.40 -17.35 -22.43
CA THR A 242 13.83 -17.14 -22.76
C THR A 242 14.61 -18.46 -22.88
N GLY A 243 14.10 -19.56 -22.36
CA GLY A 243 14.83 -20.83 -22.24
C GLY A 243 15.96 -20.80 -21.17
N VAL A 244 16.07 -19.71 -20.42
CA VAL A 244 17.11 -19.55 -19.38
C VAL A 244 16.49 -19.87 -18.02
N ALA A 245 16.85 -21.02 -17.46
CA ALA A 245 16.52 -21.36 -16.07
C ALA A 245 17.52 -20.72 -15.11
N PRO A 246 17.08 -20.31 -13.88
CA PRO A 246 18.01 -19.94 -12.84
C PRO A 246 19.00 -21.08 -12.58
N ASP A 247 20.24 -20.70 -12.29
CA ASP A 247 21.23 -21.68 -11.86
C ASP A 247 20.79 -22.29 -10.51
N PRO A 248 20.49 -23.59 -10.43
CA PRO A 248 20.00 -24.21 -9.20
C PRO A 248 21.07 -24.23 -8.08
N THR A 249 22.32 -23.94 -8.41
CA THR A 249 23.42 -23.84 -7.43
C THR A 249 23.52 -22.47 -6.77
N VAL A 250 22.85 -21.46 -7.34
CA VAL A 250 22.80 -20.10 -6.81
C VAL A 250 21.53 -19.93 -6.00
N ALA A 251 21.66 -19.84 -4.68
CA ALA A 251 20.52 -19.54 -3.82
C ALA A 251 19.97 -18.13 -4.16
N PRO A 252 18.64 -17.96 -4.22
CA PRO A 252 18.07 -16.62 -4.40
C PRO A 252 18.55 -15.68 -3.29
N PRO A 253 18.79 -14.41 -3.61
CA PRO A 253 19.25 -13.45 -2.60
C PRO A 253 18.21 -13.32 -1.49
N ILE A 254 18.68 -13.23 -0.24
CA ILE A 254 17.83 -12.94 0.90
C ILE A 254 17.29 -11.52 0.71
N PRO A 255 15.95 -11.31 0.79
CA PRO A 255 15.38 -9.99 0.60
C PRO A 255 15.88 -8.98 1.64
N VAL A 256 16.32 -7.82 1.17
CA VAL A 256 16.61 -6.65 2.00
C VAL A 256 15.71 -5.52 1.52
N THR A 257 14.67 -5.22 2.29
CA THR A 257 13.64 -4.25 1.89
C THR A 257 13.84 -2.92 2.60
N LEU A 258 13.93 -1.84 1.83
CA LEU A 258 13.90 -0.48 2.37
C LEU A 258 12.43 -0.06 2.60
N VAL A 259 12.06 0.14 3.86
CA VAL A 259 10.71 0.56 4.26
C VAL A 259 10.59 2.08 4.18
N THR A 260 10.04 2.57 3.08
CA THR A 260 9.95 3.98 2.75
C THR A 260 8.58 4.59 3.07
N THR A 261 7.53 3.77 3.07
CA THR A 261 6.15 4.19 3.34
C THR A 261 5.74 3.85 4.78
N PRO A 262 4.71 4.52 5.34
CA PRO A 262 4.31 4.30 6.73
C PRO A 262 3.78 2.89 7.00
N LEU A 263 4.20 2.29 8.11
CA LEU A 263 3.79 0.95 8.53
C LEU A 263 2.30 0.85 8.91
N PHE A 264 1.62 1.95 9.21
CA PHE A 264 0.18 1.98 9.42
C PHE A 264 -0.65 1.92 8.11
N HIS A 265 0.00 1.62 6.98
CA HIS A 265 -0.63 1.36 5.67
C HIS A 265 -0.31 -0.04 5.17
N VAL A 266 -1.26 -0.65 4.46
CA VAL A 266 -1.11 -1.98 3.86
C VAL A 266 0.10 -2.08 2.93
N THR A 267 0.49 -1.00 2.25
CA THR A 267 1.66 -0.99 1.36
C THR A 267 2.94 -1.36 2.10
N ALA A 268 3.22 -0.72 3.24
CA ALA A 268 4.41 -1.04 4.01
C ALA A 268 4.23 -2.32 4.84
N ASN A 269 3.12 -2.43 5.58
CA ASN A 269 2.91 -3.56 6.49
C ASN A 269 2.60 -4.86 5.76
N ASN A 270 1.50 -4.90 5.01
CA ASN A 270 1.00 -6.15 4.42
C ASN A 270 1.75 -6.54 3.15
N CYS A 271 2.20 -5.56 2.35
CA CYS A 271 2.93 -5.85 1.12
C CYS A 271 4.45 -5.86 1.33
N GLY A 272 5.01 -4.97 2.13
CA GLY A 272 6.44 -4.91 2.40
C GLY A 272 6.89 -5.84 3.53
N ALA A 273 6.41 -5.56 4.76
CA ALA A 273 6.89 -6.24 5.96
C ALA A 273 6.54 -7.74 5.99
N TYR A 274 5.33 -8.14 5.60
CA TYR A 274 4.97 -9.57 5.58
C TYR A 274 5.84 -10.39 4.64
N ALA A 275 6.02 -9.92 3.41
CA ALA A 275 6.80 -10.65 2.41
C ALA A 275 8.26 -10.78 2.84
N THR A 276 8.85 -9.71 3.34
CA THR A 276 10.22 -9.71 3.84
C THR A 276 10.37 -10.64 5.03
N THR A 277 9.45 -10.57 6.01
CA THR A 277 9.46 -11.42 7.21
C THR A 277 9.32 -12.90 6.86
N ALA A 278 8.34 -13.27 6.03
CA ALA A 278 8.10 -14.65 5.64
C ALA A 278 9.28 -15.28 4.89
N ALA A 279 10.06 -14.48 4.18
CA ALA A 279 11.26 -14.91 3.47
C ALA A 279 12.54 -14.94 4.34
N GLY A 280 12.45 -14.59 5.63
CA GLY A 280 13.61 -14.46 6.52
C GLY A 280 14.56 -13.33 6.09
N GLY A 281 13.99 -12.29 5.49
CA GLY A 281 14.69 -11.13 4.98
C GLY A 281 14.92 -10.05 6.04
N LYS A 282 15.64 -8.99 5.65
CA LYS A 282 16.00 -7.84 6.49
C LYS A 282 15.16 -6.62 6.10
N MET A 283 14.56 -5.94 7.06
CA MET A 283 13.90 -4.66 6.88
C MET A 283 14.81 -3.52 7.35
N VAL A 284 15.07 -2.58 6.46
CA VAL A 284 15.78 -1.33 6.75
C VAL A 284 14.73 -0.23 6.86
N LEU A 285 14.58 0.34 8.04
CA LEU A 285 13.50 1.29 8.35
C LEU A 285 13.99 2.73 8.17
N MET A 286 13.14 3.56 7.55
CA MET A 286 13.35 5.00 7.45
C MET A 286 12.26 5.73 8.24
N TYR A 287 12.67 6.70 9.09
CA TYR A 287 11.74 7.56 9.81
C TYR A 287 10.88 8.40 8.84
N ARG A 288 11.51 8.94 7.81
CA ARG A 288 10.89 9.68 6.71
C ARG A 288 11.69 9.46 5.43
N TRP A 289 11.02 9.61 4.29
CA TRP A 289 11.68 9.53 3.01
C TRP A 289 12.68 10.67 2.79
N ASP A 290 13.87 10.31 2.33
CA ASP A 290 14.92 11.19 1.82
C ASP A 290 15.74 10.38 0.81
N ALA A 291 15.82 10.86 -0.45
CA ALA A 291 16.45 10.09 -1.53
C ALA A 291 17.95 9.90 -1.32
N THR A 292 18.66 10.88 -0.75
CA THR A 292 20.10 10.76 -0.44
C THR A 292 20.33 9.73 0.67
N ALA A 293 19.53 9.77 1.73
CA ALA A 293 19.60 8.78 2.80
C ALA A 293 19.24 7.38 2.28
N ALA A 294 18.27 7.27 1.37
CA ALA A 294 17.90 6.01 0.75
C ALA A 294 19.05 5.40 -0.05
N LEU A 295 19.78 6.19 -0.87
CA LEU A 295 20.95 5.72 -1.62
C LEU A 295 22.07 5.21 -0.68
N LYS A 296 22.35 5.93 0.41
CA LYS A 296 23.32 5.49 1.43
C LYS A 296 22.91 4.16 2.07
N LEU A 297 21.63 3.97 2.33
CA LEU A 297 21.11 2.73 2.91
C LEU A 297 21.13 1.59 1.89
N VAL A 298 20.87 1.87 0.61
CA VAL A 298 20.98 0.88 -0.48
C VAL A 298 22.38 0.28 -0.49
N GLU A 299 23.40 1.12 -0.55
CA GLU A 299 24.80 0.68 -0.55
C GLU A 299 25.20 0.01 0.77
N ARG A 300 24.95 0.67 1.92
CA ARG A 300 25.38 0.19 3.24
C ARG A 300 24.77 -1.15 3.62
N GLU A 301 23.48 -1.33 3.34
CA GLU A 301 22.72 -2.49 3.80
C GLU A 301 22.53 -3.55 2.71
N GLY A 302 22.94 -3.29 1.47
CA GLY A 302 22.72 -4.18 0.34
C GLY A 302 21.24 -4.35 0.03
N VAL A 303 20.48 -3.23 -0.02
CA VAL A 303 19.05 -3.26 -0.28
C VAL A 303 18.75 -3.90 -1.63
N THR A 304 17.83 -4.86 -1.65
CA THR A 304 17.41 -5.55 -2.88
C THR A 304 16.12 -5.01 -3.46
N ALA A 305 15.28 -4.39 -2.63
CA ALA A 305 13.99 -3.87 -3.06
C ALA A 305 13.70 -2.49 -2.46
N VAL A 306 13.33 -1.55 -3.32
CA VAL A 306 12.78 -0.25 -2.93
C VAL A 306 11.37 -0.16 -3.49
N SER A 307 10.38 -0.18 -2.60
CA SER A 307 8.97 -0.10 -2.94
C SER A 307 8.31 1.05 -2.18
N GLY A 308 7.65 1.92 -2.92
CA GLY A 308 6.99 3.09 -2.35
C GLY A 308 5.97 3.68 -3.31
N VAL A 309 5.72 4.97 -3.19
CA VAL A 309 4.91 5.72 -4.16
C VAL A 309 5.78 6.16 -5.36
N PRO A 310 5.20 6.40 -6.55
CA PRO A 310 5.96 6.69 -7.77
C PRO A 310 6.98 7.83 -7.66
N VAL A 311 6.69 8.85 -6.84
CA VAL A 311 7.62 9.96 -6.62
C VAL A 311 8.92 9.50 -5.96
N MET A 312 8.86 8.54 -5.04
CA MET A 312 10.06 8.01 -4.37
C MET A 312 10.96 7.26 -5.35
N ALA A 313 10.38 6.41 -6.20
CA ALA A 313 11.14 5.72 -7.25
C ALA A 313 11.77 6.74 -8.21
N ARG A 314 11.03 7.78 -8.61
CA ARG A 314 11.54 8.84 -9.50
C ARG A 314 12.69 9.60 -8.85
N GLU A 315 12.53 10.07 -7.62
CA GLU A 315 13.58 10.80 -6.89
C GLU A 315 14.84 9.97 -6.69
N LEU A 316 14.68 8.67 -6.45
CA LEU A 316 15.82 7.76 -6.29
C LEU A 316 16.63 7.64 -7.59
N ILE A 317 15.98 7.25 -8.71
CA ILE A 317 16.69 6.96 -9.97
C ILE A 317 17.14 8.21 -10.73
N THR A 318 16.57 9.37 -10.45
CA THR A 318 16.99 10.65 -11.05
C THR A 318 17.85 11.49 -10.12
N HIS A 319 18.29 10.94 -8.98
CA HIS A 319 19.14 11.64 -8.04
C HIS A 319 20.48 11.98 -8.69
N PRO A 320 21.01 13.22 -8.55
CA PRO A 320 22.28 13.64 -9.18
C PRO A 320 23.48 12.77 -8.80
N ASP A 321 23.42 12.16 -7.64
CA ASP A 321 24.48 11.31 -7.10
C ASP A 321 24.18 9.80 -7.23
N PHE A 322 23.15 9.41 -8.00
CA PHE A 322 22.76 8.00 -8.14
C PHE A 322 23.94 7.09 -8.50
N ASP A 323 24.73 7.49 -9.49
CA ASP A 323 25.88 6.73 -9.98
C ASP A 323 27.10 6.74 -9.02
N LYS A 324 27.03 7.48 -7.92
CA LYS A 324 28.10 7.51 -6.90
C LYS A 324 27.95 6.43 -5.85
N TYR A 325 26.78 5.78 -5.78
CA TYR A 325 26.48 4.73 -4.82
C TYR A 325 26.40 3.37 -5.51
N ASP A 326 26.81 2.32 -4.81
CA ASP A 326 26.64 0.95 -5.28
C ASP A 326 25.17 0.52 -5.14
N THR A 327 24.47 0.50 -6.28
CA THR A 327 23.07 0.07 -6.38
C THR A 327 22.94 -1.32 -7.03
N SER A 328 24.03 -2.06 -7.20
CA SER A 328 24.08 -3.36 -7.89
C SER A 328 23.26 -4.46 -7.21
N THR A 329 22.93 -4.29 -5.93
CA THR A 329 22.08 -5.22 -5.18
C THR A 329 20.59 -5.04 -5.45
N LEU A 330 20.17 -3.92 -6.06
CA LEU A 330 18.77 -3.68 -6.39
C LEU A 330 18.28 -4.65 -7.48
N VAL A 331 17.25 -5.42 -7.17
CA VAL A 331 16.56 -6.30 -8.12
C VAL A 331 15.14 -5.85 -8.40
N SER A 332 14.60 -4.95 -7.59
CA SER A 332 13.23 -4.46 -7.69
C SER A 332 13.13 -2.98 -7.30
N VAL A 333 12.65 -2.17 -8.21
CA VAL A 333 12.33 -0.74 -7.97
C VAL A 333 10.92 -0.49 -8.52
N GLY A 334 10.04 0.07 -7.68
CA GLY A 334 8.67 0.31 -8.09
C GLY A 334 7.76 0.53 -6.91
N GLY A 335 6.57 -0.03 -6.98
CA GLY A 335 5.63 0.04 -5.87
C GLY A 335 4.18 0.21 -6.27
N GLY A 336 3.41 0.76 -5.33
CA GLY A 336 1.97 0.90 -5.44
C GLY A 336 1.48 2.17 -4.75
N GLY A 337 0.16 2.19 -4.45
CA GLY A 337 -0.48 3.35 -3.83
C GLY A 337 -0.87 4.44 -4.83
N ALA A 338 -0.18 4.54 -5.97
CA ALA A 338 -0.56 5.33 -7.14
C ALA A 338 -0.02 4.64 -8.40
N GLN A 339 -0.53 5.00 -9.58
CA GLN A 339 -0.09 4.43 -10.84
C GLN A 339 1.32 4.92 -11.20
N LEU A 340 2.23 3.99 -11.53
CA LEU A 340 3.49 4.35 -12.15
C LEU A 340 3.22 4.86 -13.57
N GLN A 341 3.73 6.06 -13.87
CA GLN A 341 3.60 6.60 -15.22
C GLN A 341 4.48 5.80 -16.20
N PRO A 342 4.05 5.57 -17.44
CA PRO A 342 4.80 4.79 -18.43
C PRO A 342 6.24 5.29 -18.67
N ASP A 343 6.48 6.61 -18.60
CA ASP A 343 7.81 7.18 -18.71
C ASP A 343 8.74 6.76 -17.58
N LEU A 344 8.18 6.59 -16.36
CA LEU A 344 8.93 6.16 -15.20
C LEU A 344 9.30 4.67 -15.30
N VAL A 345 8.42 3.83 -15.83
CA VAL A 345 8.70 2.41 -16.08
C VAL A 345 9.93 2.27 -16.98
N ALA A 346 9.95 2.99 -18.13
CA ALA A 346 11.08 2.97 -19.04
C ALA A 346 12.38 3.51 -18.40
N LYS A 347 12.28 4.55 -17.56
CA LYS A 347 13.44 5.11 -16.85
C LYS A 347 14.01 4.16 -15.83
N ILE A 348 13.18 3.44 -15.07
CA ILE A 348 13.64 2.42 -14.09
C ILE A 348 14.37 1.30 -14.84
N ASP A 349 13.80 0.81 -15.93
CA ASP A 349 14.38 -0.26 -16.74
C ASP A 349 15.74 0.12 -17.35
N ALA A 350 15.91 1.39 -17.71
CA ALA A 350 17.15 1.93 -18.26
C ALA A 350 18.21 2.28 -17.20
N ALA A 351 17.79 2.78 -16.03
CA ALA A 351 18.70 3.30 -15.01
C ALA A 351 19.36 2.20 -14.18
N VAL A 352 18.69 1.08 -13.92
CA VAL A 352 19.15 0.03 -13.03
C VAL A 352 19.20 -1.29 -13.79
N SER A 353 20.37 -1.68 -14.29
CA SER A 353 20.53 -2.87 -15.12
C SER A 353 20.17 -4.19 -14.41
N THR A 354 20.25 -4.20 -13.08
CA THR A 354 19.93 -5.37 -12.22
C THR A 354 18.49 -5.38 -11.74
N ALA A 355 17.80 -4.23 -11.72
CA ALA A 355 16.44 -4.12 -11.22
C ALA A 355 15.41 -4.09 -12.35
N ARG A 356 14.27 -4.69 -12.08
CA ARG A 356 13.12 -4.64 -13.00
C ARG A 356 12.01 -3.78 -12.42
N PRO A 357 11.32 -2.98 -13.26
CA PRO A 357 10.17 -2.22 -12.84
C PRO A 357 9.03 -3.16 -12.42
N ASN A 358 8.31 -2.77 -11.37
CA ASN A 358 7.14 -3.50 -10.90
C ASN A 358 6.05 -2.55 -10.40
N THR A 359 4.82 -3.01 -10.46
CA THR A 359 3.69 -2.31 -9.83
C THR A 359 2.65 -3.31 -9.34
N GLY A 360 1.87 -2.87 -8.36
CA GLY A 360 0.69 -3.57 -7.89
C GLY A 360 -0.42 -2.56 -7.62
N TYR A 361 -1.64 -2.94 -7.98
CA TYR A 361 -2.83 -2.19 -7.59
C TYR A 361 -3.57 -2.94 -6.51
N GLY A 362 -4.04 -2.21 -5.53
CA GLY A 362 -4.83 -2.71 -4.43
C GLY A 362 -5.18 -1.59 -3.46
N MET A 363 -5.86 -1.94 -2.40
CA MET A 363 -6.37 -0.98 -1.43
C MET A 363 -6.40 -1.59 -0.03
N THR A 364 -6.64 -0.78 0.97
CA THR A 364 -6.75 -1.26 2.35
C THR A 364 -7.85 -2.31 2.46
N GLU A 365 -8.94 -2.10 1.74
CA GLU A 365 -10.14 -2.93 1.68
C GLU A 365 -9.91 -4.31 1.02
N THR A 366 -8.72 -4.55 0.45
CA THR A 366 -8.31 -5.85 -0.11
C THR A 366 -7.08 -6.44 0.59
N CYS A 367 -6.80 -6.00 1.81
CA CYS A 367 -5.62 -6.39 2.60
C CYS A 367 -4.28 -6.17 1.90
N GLY A 368 -4.24 -5.55 0.73
CA GLY A 368 -3.08 -5.30 -0.11
C GLY A 368 -3.40 -5.37 -1.59
N ILE A 369 -2.65 -6.19 -2.35
CA ILE A 369 -2.73 -6.20 -3.82
C ILE A 369 -3.95 -6.98 -4.34
N ILE A 370 -4.65 -6.37 -5.31
CA ILE A 370 -5.63 -7.04 -6.19
C ILE A 370 -4.90 -7.57 -7.42
N THR A 371 -4.00 -6.77 -7.99
CA THR A 371 -3.24 -7.08 -9.20
C THR A 371 -1.75 -6.86 -9.00
N ALA A 372 -0.93 -7.51 -9.81
CA ALA A 372 0.49 -7.22 -9.90
C ALA A 372 1.05 -7.52 -11.29
N VAL A 373 2.11 -6.79 -11.65
CA VAL A 373 2.91 -7.01 -12.86
C VAL A 373 4.34 -6.52 -12.64
N SER A 374 5.31 -7.20 -13.23
CA SER A 374 6.72 -6.80 -13.17
C SER A 374 7.49 -7.20 -14.43
N GLY A 375 8.72 -6.71 -14.54
CA GLY A 375 9.67 -7.09 -15.58
C GLY A 375 9.15 -6.79 -16.98
N ASP A 376 9.44 -7.70 -17.91
CA ASP A 376 9.14 -7.51 -19.33
C ASP A 376 7.64 -7.36 -19.63
N PHE A 377 6.77 -8.00 -18.85
CA PHE A 377 5.32 -7.84 -18.98
C PHE A 377 4.86 -6.43 -18.62
N PHE A 378 5.51 -5.79 -17.64
CA PHE A 378 5.22 -4.42 -17.29
C PHE A 378 5.81 -3.42 -18.29
N VAL A 379 7.01 -3.68 -18.79
CA VAL A 379 7.62 -2.85 -19.86
C VAL A 379 6.76 -2.88 -21.14
N ASP A 380 6.17 -4.03 -21.46
CA ASP A 380 5.30 -4.20 -22.62
C ASP A 380 3.92 -3.52 -22.48
N LYS A 381 3.34 -3.56 -21.26
CA LYS A 381 2.06 -2.94 -20.93
C LYS A 381 2.21 -1.92 -19.77
N PRO A 382 2.97 -0.82 -19.96
CA PRO A 382 3.36 0.07 -18.86
C PRO A 382 2.19 0.90 -18.26
N ALA A 383 1.05 0.93 -18.92
CA ALA A 383 -0.17 1.56 -18.43
C ALA A 383 -1.07 0.59 -17.63
N SER A 384 -0.77 -0.72 -17.63
CA SER A 384 -1.53 -1.71 -16.89
C SER A 384 -1.07 -1.78 -15.44
N CYS A 385 -2.01 -2.07 -14.52
CA CYS A 385 -1.68 -2.44 -13.16
C CYS A 385 -1.50 -3.97 -12.96
N GLY A 386 -1.52 -4.75 -14.05
CA GLY A 386 -1.33 -6.19 -14.04
C GLY A 386 -2.63 -6.99 -14.11
N ARG A 387 -2.54 -8.28 -13.82
CA ARG A 387 -3.67 -9.21 -13.81
C ARG A 387 -4.16 -9.43 -12.38
N ALA A 388 -5.45 -9.72 -12.23
CA ALA A 388 -6.02 -10.07 -10.92
C ALA A 388 -5.36 -11.33 -10.36
N MET A 389 -4.96 -11.27 -9.09
CA MET A 389 -4.35 -12.39 -8.39
C MET A 389 -5.34 -13.56 -8.22
N PRO A 390 -4.86 -14.82 -8.11
CA PRO A 390 -5.71 -16.00 -8.13
C PRO A 390 -6.80 -16.05 -7.06
N SER A 391 -6.58 -15.41 -5.90
CA SER A 391 -7.56 -15.34 -4.81
C SER A 391 -8.70 -14.37 -5.08
N PHE A 392 -8.69 -13.64 -6.19
CA PHE A 392 -9.75 -12.71 -6.58
C PHE A 392 -10.52 -13.19 -7.81
N GLU A 393 -11.80 -12.91 -7.78
CA GLU A 393 -12.65 -12.76 -8.95
C GLU A 393 -12.83 -11.28 -9.23
N THR A 394 -12.90 -10.90 -10.50
CA THR A 394 -13.04 -9.50 -10.92
C THR A 394 -14.09 -9.39 -12.01
N LYS A 395 -14.83 -8.30 -12.01
CA LYS A 395 -15.75 -7.90 -13.10
C LYS A 395 -15.76 -6.39 -13.24
N ILE A 396 -16.10 -5.94 -14.43
CA ILE A 396 -16.34 -4.53 -14.73
C ILE A 396 -17.84 -4.31 -14.78
N VAL A 397 -18.33 -3.29 -14.06
CA VAL A 397 -19.75 -3.05 -13.85
C VAL A 397 -20.11 -1.63 -14.29
N SER A 398 -21.17 -1.49 -15.08
CA SER A 398 -21.71 -0.21 -15.51
C SER A 398 -22.45 0.52 -14.36
N ASP A 399 -22.83 1.77 -14.58
CA ASP A 399 -23.55 2.57 -13.58
C ASP A 399 -24.96 2.04 -13.26
N ASP A 400 -25.56 1.27 -14.16
CA ASP A 400 -26.84 0.58 -13.96
C ASP A 400 -26.70 -0.85 -13.38
N GLY A 401 -25.48 -1.23 -12.97
CA GLY A 401 -25.20 -2.50 -12.28
C GLY A 401 -25.04 -3.72 -13.20
N GLN A 402 -24.90 -3.53 -14.51
CA GLN A 402 -24.70 -4.63 -15.46
C GLN A 402 -23.19 -4.93 -15.62
N GLU A 403 -22.85 -6.22 -15.72
CA GLU A 403 -21.48 -6.62 -16.06
C GLU A 403 -21.18 -6.30 -17.53
N LEU A 404 -20.05 -5.63 -17.76
CA LEU A 404 -19.61 -5.18 -19.06
C LEU A 404 -18.64 -6.18 -19.72
N PRO A 405 -18.65 -6.29 -21.05
CA PRO A 405 -17.70 -7.16 -21.77
C PRO A 405 -16.26 -6.63 -21.70
N PRO A 406 -15.26 -7.49 -21.97
CA PRO A 406 -13.86 -7.08 -22.04
C PRO A 406 -13.63 -5.86 -22.95
N GLY A 407 -12.78 -4.94 -22.48
CA GLY A 407 -12.43 -3.70 -23.18
C GLY A 407 -13.30 -2.50 -22.84
N GLU A 408 -14.52 -2.69 -22.38
CA GLU A 408 -15.42 -1.61 -21.95
C GLU A 408 -15.01 -1.08 -20.58
N PRO A 409 -14.99 0.25 -20.38
CA PRO A 409 -14.69 0.84 -19.07
C PRO A 409 -15.92 0.87 -18.17
N GLY A 410 -15.73 0.53 -16.91
CA GLY A 410 -16.75 0.59 -15.85
C GLY A 410 -16.11 0.43 -14.48
N GLU A 411 -16.90 0.40 -13.43
CA GLU A 411 -16.40 0.21 -12.07
C GLU A 411 -15.84 -1.20 -11.89
N LEU A 412 -14.62 -1.30 -11.37
CA LEU A 412 -14.01 -2.58 -11.02
C LEU A 412 -14.62 -3.09 -9.71
N TRP A 413 -15.23 -4.27 -9.76
CA TRP A 413 -15.67 -5.00 -8.59
C TRP A 413 -14.80 -6.22 -8.37
N VAL A 414 -14.47 -6.51 -7.11
CA VAL A 414 -13.61 -7.63 -6.75
C VAL A 414 -14.20 -8.46 -5.61
N ARG A 415 -14.02 -9.78 -5.66
CA ARG A 415 -14.47 -10.73 -4.65
C ARG A 415 -13.36 -11.72 -4.33
N GLY A 416 -13.15 -12.04 -3.05
CA GLY A 416 -12.17 -13.03 -2.64
C GLY A 416 -11.82 -12.94 -1.15
N ALA A 417 -11.08 -13.91 -0.65
CA ALA A 417 -10.69 -13.96 0.76
C ALA A 417 -9.95 -12.72 1.29
N PRO A 418 -9.18 -11.95 0.45
CA PRO A 418 -8.54 -10.74 0.92
C PRO A 418 -9.48 -9.54 1.14
N VAL A 419 -10.74 -9.59 0.69
CA VAL A 419 -11.71 -8.51 0.95
C VAL A 419 -11.96 -8.39 2.45
N ILE A 420 -11.91 -7.16 2.97
CA ILE A 420 -12.11 -6.86 4.38
C ILE A 420 -13.43 -7.39 4.93
N LYS A 421 -13.49 -7.55 6.25
CA LYS A 421 -14.73 -7.90 6.94
C LYS A 421 -15.77 -6.78 6.86
N GLY A 422 -15.31 -5.54 6.90
CA GLY A 422 -16.10 -4.33 6.85
C GLY A 422 -15.34 -3.15 7.45
N TYR A 423 -16.06 -2.08 7.71
CA TYR A 423 -15.55 -0.93 8.46
C TYR A 423 -16.05 -0.98 9.90
N ILE A 424 -15.12 -0.81 10.86
CA ILE A 424 -15.45 -0.82 12.28
C ILE A 424 -16.53 0.23 12.58
N ASN A 425 -17.53 -0.14 13.36
CA ASN A 425 -18.66 0.72 13.78
C ASN A 425 -19.42 1.40 12.63
N ARG A 426 -19.23 0.97 11.38
CA ARG A 426 -19.85 1.58 10.19
C ARG A 426 -20.51 0.52 9.31
N PRO A 427 -21.60 -0.12 9.79
CA PRO A 427 -22.35 -1.10 9.00
C PRO A 427 -22.98 -0.49 7.73
N ASP A 428 -23.37 0.78 7.78
CA ASP A 428 -23.85 1.57 6.64
C ASP A 428 -22.81 1.63 5.51
N ALA A 429 -21.60 2.08 5.84
CA ALA A 429 -20.51 2.18 4.87
C ALA A 429 -20.04 0.79 4.37
N THR A 430 -20.13 -0.23 5.21
CA THR A 430 -19.82 -1.61 4.82
C THR A 430 -20.83 -2.11 3.79
N ALA A 431 -22.14 -1.93 4.03
CA ALA A 431 -23.20 -2.34 3.10
C ALA A 431 -23.16 -1.55 1.77
N GLU A 432 -22.77 -0.28 1.80
CA GLU A 432 -22.56 0.54 0.60
C GLU A 432 -21.39 0.03 -0.24
N SER A 433 -20.31 -0.43 0.42
CA SER A 433 -19.05 -0.81 -0.25
C SER A 433 -18.98 -2.28 -0.64
N ILE A 434 -19.72 -3.18 0.03
CA ILE A 434 -19.67 -4.63 -0.19
C ILE A 434 -21.09 -5.18 -0.34
N THR A 435 -21.37 -5.76 -1.51
CA THR A 435 -22.66 -6.40 -1.83
C THR A 435 -22.43 -7.84 -2.29
N ASP A 436 -23.05 -8.81 -1.63
CA ASP A 436 -22.93 -10.26 -1.96
C ASP A 436 -21.47 -10.74 -2.05
N GLY A 437 -20.60 -10.20 -1.17
CA GLY A 437 -19.17 -10.48 -1.14
C GLY A 437 -18.34 -9.72 -2.19
N TRP A 438 -18.96 -8.95 -3.07
CA TRP A 438 -18.28 -8.09 -4.02
C TRP A 438 -17.97 -6.73 -3.41
N LEU A 439 -16.69 -6.37 -3.38
CA LEU A 439 -16.24 -5.04 -3.02
C LEU A 439 -16.31 -4.14 -4.26
N HIS A 440 -17.01 -3.02 -4.13
CA HIS A 440 -17.04 -1.93 -5.09
C HIS A 440 -15.79 -1.06 -4.85
N THR A 441 -14.82 -1.12 -5.76
CA THR A 441 -13.54 -0.44 -5.54
C THR A 441 -13.64 1.09 -5.62
N GLY A 442 -14.66 1.58 -6.32
CA GLY A 442 -14.78 2.99 -6.68
C GLY A 442 -13.79 3.44 -7.75
N ASP A 443 -13.01 2.51 -8.30
CA ASP A 443 -12.06 2.76 -9.39
C ASP A 443 -12.68 2.30 -10.72
N VAL A 444 -12.62 3.15 -11.74
CA VAL A 444 -13.04 2.82 -13.12
C VAL A 444 -11.87 2.13 -13.81
N ALA A 445 -12.15 0.97 -14.39
CA ALA A 445 -11.14 0.16 -15.06
C ALA A 445 -11.70 -0.50 -16.32
N ARG A 446 -10.82 -1.03 -17.16
CA ARG A 446 -11.14 -1.97 -18.22
C ARG A 446 -10.19 -3.16 -18.16
N ILE A 447 -10.64 -4.31 -18.64
CA ILE A 447 -9.85 -5.55 -18.72
C ILE A 447 -9.62 -5.86 -20.21
N ASP A 448 -8.38 -6.09 -20.64
CA ASP A 448 -8.08 -6.46 -22.02
C ASP A 448 -8.25 -7.98 -22.26
N GLU A 449 -8.08 -8.41 -23.53
CA GLU A 449 -8.23 -9.81 -23.94
C GLU A 449 -7.22 -10.75 -23.28
N ASP A 450 -6.07 -10.25 -22.82
CA ASP A 450 -5.05 -11.00 -22.09
C ASP A 450 -5.31 -11.03 -20.57
N GLY A 451 -6.39 -10.37 -20.07
CA GLY A 451 -6.77 -10.29 -18.67
C GLY A 451 -6.02 -9.23 -17.87
N PHE A 452 -5.30 -8.31 -18.53
CA PHE A 452 -4.65 -7.18 -17.88
C PHE A 452 -5.64 -6.08 -17.58
N ILE A 453 -5.56 -5.54 -16.37
CA ILE A 453 -6.42 -4.47 -15.87
C ILE A 453 -5.73 -3.12 -16.08
N PHE A 454 -6.48 -2.17 -16.61
CA PHE A 454 -6.06 -0.80 -16.81
C PHE A 454 -6.98 0.11 -16.00
N LEU A 455 -6.40 0.78 -15.02
CA LEU A 455 -7.14 1.80 -14.27
C LEU A 455 -7.30 3.04 -15.14
N VAL A 456 -8.52 3.51 -15.25
CA VAL A 456 -8.88 4.67 -16.08
C VAL A 456 -8.97 5.91 -15.19
N ASP A 457 -9.70 5.84 -14.08
CA ASP A 457 -9.81 6.92 -13.08
C ASP A 457 -10.49 6.43 -11.80
N ARG A 458 -10.66 7.33 -10.84
CA ARG A 458 -11.58 7.13 -9.72
C ARG A 458 -12.96 7.68 -10.07
N LYS A 459 -14.01 6.90 -9.79
CA LYS A 459 -15.40 7.30 -10.05
C LYS A 459 -15.74 8.68 -9.44
N LYS A 460 -15.16 9.00 -8.28
CA LYS A 460 -15.37 10.28 -7.57
C LYS A 460 -14.49 11.44 -8.05
N ASP A 461 -13.41 11.15 -8.75
CA ASP A 461 -12.45 12.14 -9.24
C ASP A 461 -12.69 12.51 -10.71
N MET A 462 -13.48 11.72 -11.40
CA MET A 462 -13.90 11.94 -12.78
C MET A 462 -14.65 13.26 -12.92
N VAL A 463 -14.33 14.05 -13.95
CA VAL A 463 -15.01 15.32 -14.23
C VAL A 463 -16.26 15.04 -15.06
N LEU A 464 -17.43 15.42 -14.54
CA LEU A 464 -18.72 15.24 -15.20
C LEU A 464 -19.08 16.51 -15.98
N ARG A 465 -18.63 16.61 -17.24
CA ARG A 465 -18.75 17.80 -18.07
C ARG A 465 -19.82 17.65 -19.14
N GLY A 466 -20.99 18.23 -18.90
CA GLY A 466 -22.07 18.27 -19.92
C GLY A 466 -22.56 16.90 -20.38
N GLY A 467 -22.52 15.89 -19.49
CA GLY A 467 -22.85 14.51 -19.79
C GLY A 467 -21.68 13.64 -20.28
N GLU A 468 -20.50 14.24 -20.45
CA GLU A 468 -19.28 13.51 -20.81
C GLU A 468 -18.46 13.20 -19.56
N ASN A 469 -17.98 11.96 -19.47
CA ASN A 469 -17.08 11.50 -18.41
C ASN A 469 -15.64 11.79 -18.82
N ILE A 470 -14.97 12.73 -18.14
CA ILE A 470 -13.56 13.03 -18.39
C ILE A 470 -12.73 12.41 -17.27
N TYR A 471 -11.85 11.52 -17.66
CA TYR A 471 -10.94 10.83 -16.75
C TYR A 471 -9.72 11.68 -16.48
N CYS A 472 -9.56 12.11 -15.23
CA CYS A 472 -8.44 12.95 -14.81
C CYS A 472 -7.10 12.31 -15.09
N ALA A 473 -6.96 11.01 -14.83
CA ALA A 473 -5.71 10.28 -15.05
C ALA A 473 -5.25 10.27 -16.52
N GLU A 474 -6.17 10.23 -17.50
CA GLU A 474 -5.88 10.32 -18.92
C GLU A 474 -5.24 11.68 -19.27
N VAL A 475 -5.85 12.75 -18.73
CA VAL A 475 -5.36 14.12 -18.94
C VAL A 475 -4.03 14.32 -18.24
N GLU A 476 -3.88 13.86 -17.00
CA GLU A 476 -2.63 13.89 -16.22
C GLU A 476 -1.50 13.15 -16.93
N ALA A 477 -1.76 11.95 -17.47
CA ALA A 477 -0.77 11.18 -18.21
C ALA A 477 -0.26 11.91 -19.45
N THR A 478 -1.14 12.63 -20.15
CA THR A 478 -0.76 13.43 -21.33
C THR A 478 0.03 14.68 -20.92
N ILE A 479 -0.37 15.34 -19.83
CA ILE A 479 0.33 16.52 -19.30
C ILE A 479 1.77 16.14 -18.86
N HIS A 480 1.96 14.98 -18.25
CA HIS A 480 3.29 14.52 -17.83
C HIS A 480 4.27 14.21 -18.97
N GLN A 481 3.81 14.12 -20.22
CA GLN A 481 4.67 14.01 -21.39
C GLN A 481 5.39 15.34 -21.71
N HIS A 482 4.91 16.47 -21.17
CA HIS A 482 5.57 17.75 -21.33
C HIS A 482 6.81 17.85 -20.43
N ALA A 483 7.97 18.18 -21.05
CA ALA A 483 9.27 18.15 -20.36
C ALA A 483 9.36 19.10 -19.14
N SER A 484 8.67 20.24 -19.20
CA SER A 484 8.70 21.25 -18.14
C SER A 484 7.76 20.95 -16.94
N VAL A 485 6.95 19.88 -16.99
CA VAL A 485 6.04 19.54 -15.90
C VAL A 485 6.73 18.67 -14.84
N ALA A 486 6.77 19.14 -13.59
CA ALA A 486 7.21 18.35 -12.44
C ALA A 486 6.04 17.60 -11.79
N GLU A 487 4.95 18.31 -11.49
CA GLU A 487 3.74 17.74 -10.89
C GLU A 487 2.50 18.28 -11.59
N CYS A 488 1.47 17.44 -11.70
CA CYS A 488 0.14 17.86 -12.13
C CYS A 488 -0.96 17.11 -11.37
N CYS A 489 -2.08 17.78 -11.18
CA CYS A 489 -3.28 17.21 -10.60
C CYS A 489 -4.50 17.78 -11.31
N VAL A 490 -5.26 16.95 -12.01
CA VAL A 490 -6.49 17.31 -12.72
C VAL A 490 -7.70 17.04 -11.83
N PHE A 491 -8.69 17.93 -11.87
CA PHE A 491 -9.92 17.81 -11.08
C PHE A 491 -11.06 18.62 -11.70
N GLY A 492 -12.32 18.27 -11.29
CA GLY A 492 -13.51 19.01 -11.69
C GLY A 492 -13.64 20.34 -10.95
N VAL A 493 -13.97 21.38 -11.69
CA VAL A 493 -14.30 22.73 -11.19
C VAL A 493 -15.79 22.96 -11.46
N PRO A 494 -16.62 23.32 -10.47
CA PRO A 494 -18.04 23.56 -10.68
C PRO A 494 -18.31 24.58 -11.78
N ASP A 495 -19.20 24.22 -12.73
CA ASP A 495 -19.65 25.09 -13.82
C ASP A 495 -21.19 25.10 -13.88
N PRO A 496 -21.84 26.28 -13.87
CA PRO A 496 -23.31 26.38 -13.81
C PRO A 496 -24.02 25.84 -15.06
N ARG A 497 -23.33 25.70 -16.18
CA ARG A 497 -23.91 25.22 -17.45
C ARG A 497 -23.63 23.75 -17.71
N LEU A 498 -22.44 23.29 -17.38
CA LEU A 498 -21.94 21.96 -17.76
C LEU A 498 -21.85 21.00 -16.56
N GLY A 499 -22.22 21.46 -15.36
CA GLY A 499 -22.00 20.73 -14.12
C GLY A 499 -20.56 20.94 -13.61
N GLU A 500 -19.60 20.50 -14.39
CA GLU A 500 -18.16 20.73 -14.12
C GLU A 500 -17.40 21.12 -15.38
N GLU A 501 -16.26 21.74 -15.17
CA GLU A 501 -15.21 22.01 -16.16
C GLU A 501 -13.88 21.42 -15.68
N VAL A 502 -12.98 21.16 -16.62
CA VAL A 502 -11.64 20.61 -16.29
C VAL A 502 -10.74 21.71 -15.76
N GLY A 503 -10.22 21.48 -14.54
CA GLY A 503 -9.17 22.27 -13.93
C GLY A 503 -7.90 21.47 -13.72
N VAL A 504 -6.74 22.12 -13.70
CA VAL A 504 -5.46 21.50 -13.40
C VAL A 504 -4.56 22.40 -12.55
N ALA A 505 -4.01 21.83 -11.47
CA ALA A 505 -2.92 22.43 -10.71
C ALA A 505 -1.58 21.81 -11.20
N LEU A 506 -0.58 22.66 -11.41
CA LEU A 506 0.71 22.33 -11.99
C LEU A 506 1.86 22.87 -11.16
N VAL A 507 2.97 22.15 -11.16
CA VAL A 507 4.27 22.63 -10.71
C VAL A 507 5.27 22.46 -11.84
N ALA A 508 5.97 23.52 -12.21
CA ALA A 508 7.03 23.47 -13.22
C ALA A 508 8.31 22.85 -12.64
N ARG A 509 9.14 22.27 -13.51
CA ARG A 509 10.49 21.84 -13.12
C ARG A 509 11.37 23.07 -12.83
N PRO A 510 12.34 22.95 -11.91
CA PRO A 510 13.27 24.04 -11.64
C PRO A 510 13.95 24.56 -12.89
N GLY A 511 13.84 25.89 -13.12
CA GLY A 511 14.43 26.55 -14.28
C GLY A 511 13.60 26.49 -15.56
N GLU A 512 12.47 25.79 -15.58
CA GLU A 512 11.59 25.71 -16.73
C GLU A 512 10.45 26.74 -16.65
N THR A 513 9.98 27.15 -17.82
CA THR A 513 8.81 28.04 -17.95
C THR A 513 7.61 27.23 -18.40
N LEU A 514 6.50 27.35 -17.67
CA LEU A 514 5.24 26.72 -17.99
C LEU A 514 4.13 27.78 -17.93
N THR A 515 3.28 27.84 -18.95
CA THR A 515 2.10 28.71 -18.98
C THR A 515 0.87 27.91 -19.40
N ALA A 516 -0.32 28.47 -19.17
CA ALA A 516 -1.56 27.83 -19.57
C ALA A 516 -1.64 27.63 -21.11
N GLU A 517 -1.09 28.58 -21.87
CA GLU A 517 -1.03 28.52 -23.33
C GLU A 517 -0.13 27.37 -23.77
N ILE A 518 1.10 27.27 -23.22
CA ILE A 518 2.04 26.17 -23.52
C ILE A 518 1.39 24.82 -23.22
N LEU A 519 0.71 24.70 -22.07
CA LEU A 519 0.01 23.47 -21.72
C LEU A 519 -1.10 23.13 -22.72
N ARG A 520 -1.96 24.11 -23.06
CA ARG A 520 -3.09 23.88 -23.99
C ARG A 520 -2.60 23.55 -25.39
N GLU A 521 -1.53 24.19 -25.88
CA GLU A 521 -0.88 23.87 -27.13
C GLU A 521 -0.33 22.43 -27.13
N HIS A 522 0.33 22.01 -26.05
CA HIS A 522 0.81 20.63 -25.88
C HIS A 522 -0.33 19.61 -25.97
N LEU A 523 -1.44 19.89 -25.31
CA LEU A 523 -2.59 18.97 -25.24
C LEU A 523 -3.40 18.96 -26.55
N ALA A 524 -3.28 20.00 -27.39
CA ALA A 524 -3.99 20.08 -28.63
C ALA A 524 -3.59 18.96 -29.60
N GLY A 525 -4.56 18.15 -30.00
CA GLY A 525 -4.35 16.98 -30.84
C GLY A 525 -3.93 15.70 -30.14
N LEU A 526 -3.56 15.78 -28.85
CA LEU A 526 -3.27 14.59 -28.01
C LEU A 526 -4.50 14.11 -27.23
N VAL A 527 -5.36 15.05 -26.82
CA VAL A 527 -6.64 14.73 -26.16
C VAL A 527 -7.80 15.43 -26.87
N ALA A 528 -9.01 14.92 -26.69
CA ALA A 528 -10.21 15.56 -27.22
C ALA A 528 -10.38 16.98 -26.63
N ARG A 529 -10.88 17.93 -27.44
CA ARG A 529 -10.97 19.35 -27.08
C ARG A 529 -11.68 19.62 -25.75
N HIS A 530 -12.70 18.84 -25.42
CA HIS A 530 -13.45 19.00 -24.16
C HIS A 530 -12.70 18.53 -22.91
N LYS A 531 -11.60 17.79 -23.08
CA LYS A 531 -10.70 17.32 -22.02
C LYS A 531 -9.57 18.30 -21.71
N ILE A 532 -9.32 19.29 -22.58
CA ILE A 532 -8.28 20.29 -22.36
C ILE A 532 -8.69 21.18 -21.19
N PRO A 533 -7.82 21.36 -20.16
CA PRO A 533 -8.13 22.16 -18.99
C PRO A 533 -8.50 23.61 -19.34
N ARG A 534 -9.69 24.00 -18.87
CA ARG A 534 -10.14 25.39 -18.95
C ARG A 534 -9.45 26.24 -17.91
N TYR A 535 -9.28 25.72 -16.70
CA TYR A 535 -8.69 26.39 -15.57
C TYR A 535 -7.30 25.80 -15.28
N VAL A 536 -6.27 26.66 -15.27
CA VAL A 536 -4.88 26.25 -15.07
C VAL A 536 -4.29 27.07 -13.93
N TRP A 537 -3.83 26.43 -12.87
CA TRP A 537 -3.08 27.06 -11.79
C TRP A 537 -1.65 26.54 -11.81
N ILE A 538 -0.69 27.47 -11.91
CA ILE A 538 0.74 27.14 -11.83
C ILE A 538 1.23 27.59 -10.47
N LEU A 539 1.73 26.63 -9.68
CA LEU A 539 2.10 26.85 -8.29
C LEU A 539 3.62 26.79 -8.14
N ASP A 540 4.14 27.63 -7.24
CA ASP A 540 5.57 27.70 -6.89
C ASP A 540 5.94 26.70 -5.78
N THR A 541 4.96 26.02 -5.20
CA THR A 541 5.15 25.04 -4.12
C THR A 541 4.63 23.66 -4.56
N PRO A 542 5.21 22.58 -4.03
CA PRO A 542 4.72 21.23 -4.31
C PRO A 542 3.22 21.09 -4.01
N LEU A 543 2.52 20.26 -4.80
CA LEU A 543 1.11 19.98 -4.60
C LEU A 543 0.88 19.25 -3.27
N PRO A 544 -0.22 19.57 -2.52
CA PRO A 544 -0.50 18.96 -1.24
C PRO A 544 -0.71 17.45 -1.37
N ARG A 545 -0.10 16.69 -0.44
CA ARG A 545 -0.15 15.22 -0.43
C ARG A 545 -0.51 14.70 0.96
N ASN A 546 -1.19 13.57 0.99
CA ASN A 546 -1.40 12.84 2.23
C ASN A 546 -0.14 12.06 2.66
N ALA A 547 -0.23 11.40 3.83
CA ALA A 547 0.83 10.57 4.38
C ALA A 547 1.34 9.46 3.45
N SER A 548 0.50 8.98 2.53
CA SER A 548 0.85 7.98 1.53
C SER A 548 1.38 8.57 0.23
N GLY A 549 1.63 9.88 0.15
CA GLY A 549 2.14 10.57 -1.03
C GLY A 549 1.10 10.83 -2.14
N LYS A 550 -0.19 10.58 -1.90
CA LYS A 550 -1.28 10.86 -2.86
C LYS A 550 -1.68 12.33 -2.80
N PHE A 551 -1.97 12.93 -3.96
CA PHE A 551 -2.48 14.29 -4.05
C PHE A 551 -3.81 14.47 -3.31
N LEU A 552 -3.94 15.57 -2.59
CA LEU A 552 -5.15 15.96 -1.88
C LEU A 552 -6.05 16.81 -2.79
N LYS A 553 -6.72 16.15 -3.78
CA LYS A 553 -7.59 16.82 -4.77
C LYS A 553 -8.65 17.71 -4.12
N ARG A 554 -9.21 17.28 -2.99
CA ARG A 554 -10.19 18.06 -2.25
C ARG A 554 -9.62 19.39 -1.74
N GLU A 555 -8.43 19.35 -1.15
CA GLU A 555 -7.76 20.55 -0.66
C GLU A 555 -7.44 21.54 -1.79
N LEU A 556 -6.98 21.02 -2.94
CA LEU A 556 -6.78 21.82 -4.14
C LEU A 556 -8.08 22.48 -4.62
N ARG A 557 -9.20 21.73 -4.69
CA ARG A 557 -10.51 22.27 -5.06
C ARG A 557 -11.01 23.37 -4.11
N GLU A 558 -10.75 23.23 -2.81
CA GLU A 558 -11.18 24.19 -1.78
C GLU A 558 -10.28 25.44 -1.71
N SER A 559 -8.97 25.30 -1.98
CA SER A 559 -7.98 26.38 -1.84
C SER A 559 -7.80 27.23 -3.10
N LEU A 560 -7.94 26.63 -4.29
CA LEU A 560 -7.72 27.31 -5.57
C LEU A 560 -8.97 28.07 -6.03
N LYS A 561 -8.83 29.36 -6.25
CA LYS A 561 -9.94 30.22 -6.70
C LYS A 561 -9.94 30.28 -8.23
N VAL A 562 -11.12 30.18 -8.82
CA VAL A 562 -11.31 30.31 -10.29
C VAL A 562 -10.82 31.67 -10.81
N SER A 563 -10.91 32.74 -9.96
CA SER A 563 -10.37 34.06 -10.32
C SER A 563 -8.86 34.08 -10.54
N ASP A 564 -8.12 33.14 -9.99
CA ASP A 564 -6.65 33.10 -10.01
C ASP A 564 -6.14 32.11 -11.08
N ALA A 565 -7.05 31.45 -11.80
CA ALA A 565 -6.72 30.54 -12.90
C ALA A 565 -6.44 31.32 -14.18
N ALA A 566 -5.45 30.81 -14.95
CA ALA A 566 -5.14 31.29 -16.30
C ALA A 566 -6.00 30.61 -17.38
#